data_3fa5c601984199ce9b619f973c1e1b45
#
_entry.id   3fa5c601984199ce9b619f973c1e1b45
#
_cell.length_a   1.000
_cell.length_b   1.000
_cell.length_c   1.000
_cell.angle_alpha   90.00
_cell.angle_beta   90.00
_cell.angle_gamma   90.00
#
_symmetry.space_group_name_H-M   'P 1'
#
loop_
_entity.id
_entity.type
_entity.pdbx_description
1 polymer ?
#
loop_
_entity_poly.entity_id
_entity_poly.type
_entity_poly.pdbx_seq_one_letter_code
_entity_poly.pdbx_strand_id
1 'polypeptide(L)' 'MKFPIYRKYNGIEVWFKILSPTHFIEYKKMGERLLKDEIKAEIFPEKLFIQDLINQHDNRWIEVTELELNQFIN' A
#
# COMPACT_ATOMS: atom_id res chain seq x y z
N MET A 1 1.44 -16.88 -2.82
CA MET A 1 1.81 -15.46 -2.85
C MET A 1 2.56 -15.11 -1.58
N LYS A 2 3.68 -14.44 -1.71
CA LYS A 2 4.51 -14.11 -0.55
C LYS A 2 4.24 -12.68 -0.08
N PHE A 3 4.04 -12.50 1.21
CA PHE A 3 3.94 -11.20 1.84
C PHE A 3 5.24 -10.88 2.58
N PRO A 4 5.57 -9.59 2.76
CA PRO A 4 4.76 -8.45 2.36
C PRO A 4 4.84 -8.13 0.87
N ILE A 5 3.81 -7.43 0.38
CA ILE A 5 3.71 -6.96 -1.00
C ILE A 5 3.71 -5.43 -0.94
N TYR A 6 4.43 -4.79 -1.86
CA TYR A 6 4.57 -3.33 -1.88
C TYR A 6 3.93 -2.75 -3.13
N ARG A 7 3.15 -1.69 -2.93
CA ARG A 7 2.45 -0.99 -4.01
C ARG A 7 2.52 0.51 -3.79
N LYS A 8 2.36 1.29 -4.86
CA LYS A 8 2.18 2.74 -4.75
C LYS A 8 1.13 3.18 -5.76
N TYR A 9 0.46 4.29 -5.47
CA TYR A 9 -0.46 4.88 -6.44
C TYR A 9 0.33 5.45 -7.62
N ASN A 10 -0.25 5.28 -8.81
CA ASN A 10 0.31 5.88 -10.01
C ASN A 10 0.00 7.39 -9.98
N GLY A 11 1.05 8.20 -9.85
CA GLY A 11 0.93 9.65 -9.94
C GLY A 11 0.74 10.41 -8.64
N ILE A 12 0.59 9.74 -7.49
CA ILE A 12 0.52 10.42 -6.20
C ILE A 12 1.42 9.75 -5.17
N GLU A 13 1.75 10.48 -4.11
CA GLU A 13 2.70 10.06 -3.09
C GLU A 13 2.02 9.25 -1.99
N VAL A 14 1.39 8.15 -2.37
CA VAL A 14 0.74 7.22 -1.43
C VAL A 14 1.25 5.81 -1.72
N TRP A 15 1.83 5.18 -0.71
CA TRP A 15 2.45 3.86 -0.82
C TRP A 15 1.79 2.90 0.16
N PHE A 16 1.88 1.61 -0.15
CA PHE A 16 1.24 0.57 0.65
C PHE A 16 2.20 -0.58 0.91
N LYS A 17 2.20 -1.08 2.13
CA LYS A 17 2.86 -2.31 2.50
C LYS A 17 1.78 -3.30 2.93
N ILE A 18 1.54 -4.32 2.11
CA ILE A 18 0.47 -5.29 2.35
C ILE A 18 1.07 -6.48 3.09
N LEU A 19 0.70 -6.65 4.35
CA LEU A 19 1.24 -7.67 5.23
C LEU A 19 0.53 -9.00 5.08
N SER A 20 -0.76 -8.97 4.73
CA SER A 20 -1.58 -10.16 4.54
C SER A 20 -2.81 -9.77 3.73
N PRO A 21 -3.66 -10.74 3.34
CA PRO A 21 -4.91 -10.40 2.64
C PRO A 21 -5.89 -9.56 3.45
N THR A 22 -5.62 -9.37 4.74
CA THR A 22 -6.51 -8.60 5.63
C THR A 22 -5.80 -7.49 6.39
N HIS A 23 -4.54 -7.22 6.08
CA HIS A 23 -3.76 -6.24 6.86
C HIS A 23 -2.76 -5.51 5.97
N PHE A 24 -2.83 -4.18 5.97
CA PHE A 24 -1.87 -3.36 5.23
C PHE A 24 -1.57 -2.06 5.96
N ILE A 25 -0.47 -1.43 5.55
CA ILE A 25 -0.05 -0.13 6.08
C ILE A 25 0.00 0.85 4.93
N GLU A 26 -0.65 2.01 5.10
CA GLU A 26 -0.62 3.08 4.12
C GLU A 26 0.39 4.14 4.56
N TYR A 27 1.27 4.54 3.65
CA TYR A 27 2.23 5.61 3.86
C TYR A 27 1.90 6.75 2.90
N LYS A 28 1.75 7.96 3.43
CA LYS A 28 1.36 9.12 2.65
C LYS A 28 2.22 10.31 3.05
N LYS A 29 2.79 11.00 2.07
CA LYS A 29 3.54 12.22 2.33
C LYS A 29 2.66 13.44 2.07
N MET A 30 2.62 14.34 3.05
CA MET A 30 1.94 15.62 2.94
C MET A 30 2.95 16.70 3.33
N GLY A 31 3.56 17.34 2.31
CA GLY A 31 4.65 18.26 2.55
C GLY A 31 5.85 17.50 3.10
N GLU A 32 6.34 17.93 4.27
CA GLU A 32 7.47 17.27 4.92
C GLU A 32 7.04 16.20 5.92
N ARG A 33 5.73 15.98 6.05
CA ARG A 33 5.20 15.02 7.04
C ARG A 33 4.90 13.69 6.38
N LEU A 34 5.30 12.62 7.04
CA LEU A 34 4.95 11.27 6.65
C LEU A 34 3.81 10.79 7.56
N LEU A 35 2.69 10.43 6.94
CA LEU A 35 1.55 9.86 7.65
C LEU A 35 1.56 8.36 7.43
N LYS A 36 1.42 7.61 8.54
CA LYS A 36 1.40 6.15 8.51
C LYS A 36 0.09 5.69 9.13
N ASP A 37 -0.64 4.85 8.40
CA ASP A 37 -1.94 4.35 8.85
C ASP A 37 -1.95 2.83 8.69
N GLU A 38 -2.12 2.13 9.81
CA GLU A 38 -2.19 0.67 9.80
C GLU A 38 -3.66 0.26 9.78
N ILE A 39 -4.04 -0.54 8.78
CA ILE A 39 -5.43 -0.91 8.56
C ILE A 39 -5.58 -2.42 8.58
N LYS A 40 -6.49 -2.90 9.42
CA LYS A 40 -6.89 -4.30 9.47
C LYS A 40 -8.27 -4.41 8.87
N ALA A 41 -8.39 -5.16 7.78
CA ALA A 41 -9.66 -5.31 7.07
C ALA A 41 -10.58 -6.26 7.80
N GLU A 42 -11.66 -5.74 8.36
CA GLU A 42 -12.64 -6.53 9.10
C GLU A 42 -13.95 -6.68 8.33
N ILE A 43 -14.21 -5.78 7.38
CA ILE A 43 -15.43 -5.81 6.59
C ILE A 43 -15.10 -6.03 5.12
N PHE A 44 -16.10 -6.49 4.38
CA PHE A 44 -15.93 -6.90 2.98
C PHE A 44 -15.36 -5.81 2.07
N PRO A 45 -15.81 -4.55 2.10
CA PRO A 45 -15.23 -3.51 1.24
C PRO A 45 -13.73 -3.30 1.44
N GLU A 46 -13.25 -3.40 2.69
CA GLU A 46 -11.82 -3.26 2.98
C GLU A 46 -11.03 -4.43 2.39
N LYS A 47 -11.59 -5.65 2.46
CA LYS A 47 -10.95 -6.83 1.89
C LYS A 47 -10.87 -6.74 0.37
N LEU A 48 -11.89 -6.18 -0.28
CA LEU A 48 -11.88 -5.95 -1.72
C LEU A 48 -10.80 -4.95 -2.11
N PHE A 49 -10.63 -3.90 -1.31
CA PHE A 49 -9.58 -2.91 -1.58
C PHE A 49 -8.19 -3.55 -1.56
N ILE A 50 -7.94 -4.42 -0.58
CA ILE A 50 -6.66 -5.13 -0.50
C ILE A 50 -6.47 -6.04 -1.71
N GLN A 51 -7.51 -6.73 -2.15
CA GLN A 51 -7.44 -7.57 -3.35
C GLN A 51 -7.12 -6.73 -4.58
N ASP A 52 -7.72 -5.56 -4.71
CA ASP A 52 -7.42 -4.65 -5.82
C ASP A 52 -5.96 -4.21 -5.80
N LEU A 53 -5.41 -3.91 -4.62
CA LEU A 53 -4.00 -3.57 -4.46
C LEU A 53 -3.09 -4.71 -4.91
N ILE A 54 -3.40 -5.93 -4.47
CA ILE A 54 -2.60 -7.11 -4.80
C ILE A 54 -2.63 -7.39 -6.30
N ASN A 55 -3.81 -7.27 -6.89
CA ASN A 55 -4.03 -7.59 -8.31
C ASN A 55 -3.71 -6.43 -9.25
N GLN A 56 -3.35 -5.26 -8.71
CA GLN A 56 -3.05 -4.05 -9.51
C GLN A 56 -4.19 -3.70 -10.47
N HIS A 57 -5.41 -3.78 -9.97
CA HIS A 57 -6.61 -3.56 -10.76
C HIS A 57 -6.64 -2.17 -11.41
N ASP A 58 -6.99 -2.11 -12.70
CA ASP A 58 -7.09 -0.88 -13.49
C ASP A 58 -5.77 -0.08 -13.59
N ASN A 59 -4.63 -0.71 -13.30
CA ASN A 59 -3.33 -0.05 -13.33
C ASN A 59 -3.23 1.19 -12.45
N ARG A 60 -4.05 1.27 -11.40
CA ARG A 60 -4.00 2.38 -10.45
C ARG A 60 -2.79 2.28 -9.53
N TRP A 61 -2.27 1.09 -9.34
CA TRP A 61 -1.16 0.83 -8.45
C TRP A 61 0.01 0.24 -9.21
N ILE A 62 1.21 0.60 -8.75
CA ILE A 62 2.47 0.15 -9.35
C ILE A 62 3.21 -0.72 -8.33
N GLU A 63 3.79 -1.82 -8.78
CA GLU A 63 4.62 -2.66 -7.93
C GLU A 63 5.93 -1.96 -7.63
N VAL A 64 6.33 -1.96 -6.34
CA VAL A 64 7.59 -1.35 -5.92
C VAL A 64 8.32 -2.33 -5.00
N THR A 65 9.61 -2.04 -4.75
CA THR A 65 10.43 -2.86 -3.89
C THR A 65 10.45 -2.33 -2.46
N GLU A 66 10.88 -3.19 -1.53
CA GLU A 66 11.07 -2.76 -0.14
C GLU A 66 12.07 -1.62 -0.05
N LEU A 67 13.14 -1.68 -0.85
CA LEU A 67 14.14 -0.62 -0.85
C LEU A 67 13.54 0.71 -1.29
N GLU A 68 12.71 0.70 -2.33
CA GLU A 68 12.05 1.90 -2.80
C GLU A 68 11.12 2.48 -1.73
N LEU A 69 10.36 1.64 -1.03
CA LEU A 69 9.50 2.10 0.06
C LEU A 69 10.33 2.70 1.17
N ASN A 70 11.43 2.05 1.56
CA ASN A 70 12.31 2.56 2.62
C ASN A 70 12.89 3.93 2.26
N GLN A 71 13.23 4.14 1.00
CA GLN A 71 13.71 5.43 0.51
C GLN A 71 12.60 6.49 0.57
N PHE A 72 11.37 6.10 0.30
CA PHE A 72 10.23 7.01 0.35
C PHE A 72 9.94 7.48 1.78
N ILE A 73 10.01 6.58 2.76
CA ILE A 73 9.69 6.92 4.15
C ILE A 73 10.86 7.55 4.93
N ASN A 74 12.06 7.56 4.37
CA ASN A 74 13.22 8.22 5.00
C ASN A 74 13.37 9.68 4.47
#